data_3e67827708b510476bd9415f01c050f0
#
_entry.id   3e67827708b510476bd9415f01c050f0
#
_cell.length_a   1.000
_cell.length_b   1.000
_cell.length_c   1.000
_cell.angle_alpha   90.00
_cell.angle_beta   90.00
_cell.angle_gamma   90.00
#
_symmetry.space_group_name_H-M   'P 1'
#
loop_
_entity.id
_entity.type
_entity.pdbx_description
1 polymer ?
#
loop_
_entity_poly.entity_id
_entity_poly.type
_entity_poly.pdbx_seq_one_letter_code
_entity_poly.pdbx_strand_id
1 'polypeptide(L)'
;MTKRDLAIVDVLYSTGCRVTELVNMRFWDIDTDQSSIKILGKGKKHNTVYLNETAKLSLEDYLAERKGDSEYLFVSDRSPYGQLNVRTVQHLFATIGKKLNIKLSPHIIRHTSATLALQSGMSITQVQKMLGHSSVNTTQIYAETTQEDVAAAHKRYVI
;
A
#
# COMPACT_ATOMS: atom_id res chain seq x y z
N MET A 1 -14.85 6.36 -10.96
CA MET A 1 -13.60 6.21 -10.18
C MET A 1 -12.50 6.93 -10.94
N THR A 2 -11.80 7.86 -10.28
CA THR A 2 -10.71 8.62 -10.89
C THR A 2 -9.43 7.76 -10.97
N LYS A 3 -8.42 8.20 -11.75
CA LYS A 3 -7.10 7.52 -11.77
C LYS A 3 -6.43 7.52 -10.40
N ARG A 4 -6.58 8.60 -9.62
CA ARG A 4 -6.14 8.65 -8.23
C ARG A 4 -6.80 7.56 -7.38
N ASP A 5 -8.11 7.43 -7.48
CA ASP A 5 -8.88 6.48 -6.68
C ASP A 5 -8.48 5.03 -7.02
N LEU A 6 -8.27 4.75 -8.31
CA LEU A 6 -7.79 3.44 -8.76
C LEU A 6 -6.39 3.15 -8.21
N ALA A 7 -5.47 4.12 -8.32
CA ALA A 7 -4.13 3.98 -7.77
C ALA A 7 -4.13 3.75 -6.25
N ILE A 8 -5.02 4.42 -5.50
CA ILE A 8 -5.18 4.20 -4.06
C ILE A 8 -5.59 2.75 -3.77
N VAL A 9 -6.57 2.22 -4.49
CA VAL A 9 -7.05 0.84 -4.31
C VAL A 9 -5.94 -0.16 -4.62
N ASP A 10 -5.29 -0.01 -5.76
CA ASP A 10 -4.25 -0.93 -6.21
C ASP A 10 -3.00 -0.90 -5.33
N VAL A 11 -2.57 0.29 -4.89
CA VAL A 11 -1.43 0.43 -3.97
C VAL A 11 -1.76 -0.17 -2.61
N LEU A 12 -2.94 0.07 -2.04
CA LEU A 12 -3.35 -0.55 -0.77
C LEU A 12 -3.40 -2.08 -0.87
N TYR A 13 -3.95 -2.60 -1.96
CA TYR A 13 -4.00 -4.05 -2.18
C TYR A 13 -2.59 -4.64 -2.35
N SER A 14 -1.77 -4.04 -3.20
CA SER A 14 -0.43 -4.55 -3.50
C SER A 14 0.50 -4.54 -2.28
N THR A 15 0.47 -3.46 -1.52
CA THR A 15 1.42 -3.25 -0.41
C THR A 15 0.92 -3.81 0.92
N GLY A 16 -0.40 -3.91 1.09
CA GLY A 16 -1.01 -4.21 2.37
C GLY A 16 -0.76 -3.15 3.45
N CYS A 17 -0.30 -1.95 3.09
CA CYS A 17 -0.02 -0.89 4.06
C CYS A 17 -1.28 -0.36 4.75
N ARG A 18 -1.11 0.33 5.87
CA ARG A 18 -2.22 1.00 6.56
C ARG A 18 -2.62 2.26 5.82
N VAL A 19 -3.90 2.65 5.96
CA VAL A 19 -4.40 3.87 5.31
C VAL A 19 -3.64 5.13 5.76
N THR A 20 -3.21 5.19 7.02
CA THR A 20 -2.39 6.29 7.54
C THR A 20 -0.99 6.31 6.91
N GLU A 21 -0.41 5.15 6.63
CA GLU A 21 0.85 5.03 5.92
C GLU A 21 0.71 5.47 4.46
N LEU A 22 -0.38 5.10 3.80
CA LEU A 22 -0.67 5.50 2.43
C LEU A 22 -0.72 7.03 2.28
N VAL A 23 -1.50 7.72 3.11
CA VAL A 23 -1.68 9.18 3.01
C VAL A 23 -0.42 9.96 3.37
N ASN A 24 0.51 9.34 4.08
CA ASN A 24 1.81 9.90 4.43
C ASN A 24 2.94 9.54 3.44
N MET A 25 2.67 8.73 2.41
CA MET A 25 3.64 8.45 1.36
C MET A 25 4.06 9.74 0.68
N ARG A 26 5.37 9.86 0.41
CA ARG A 26 5.96 11.00 -0.26
C ARG A 26 6.28 10.66 -1.71
N PHE A 27 6.15 11.64 -2.57
CA PHE A 27 6.43 11.47 -3.99
C PHE A 27 7.85 10.96 -4.28
N TRP A 28 8.84 11.43 -3.52
CA TRP A 28 10.25 11.03 -3.71
C TRP A 28 10.65 9.72 -3.02
N ASP A 29 9.74 9.08 -2.27
CA ASP A 29 10.01 7.78 -1.65
C ASP A 29 9.76 6.59 -2.58
N ILE A 30 9.33 6.87 -3.82
CA ILE A 30 9.12 5.85 -4.86
C ILE A 30 10.46 5.46 -5.46
N ASP A 31 10.75 4.16 -5.47
CA ASP A 31 11.85 3.55 -6.21
C ASP A 31 11.26 2.76 -7.39
N THR A 32 11.37 3.34 -8.59
CA THR A 32 10.81 2.75 -9.81
C THR A 32 11.56 1.50 -10.24
N ASP A 33 12.88 1.45 -9.99
CA ASP A 33 13.72 0.31 -10.37
C ASP A 33 13.40 -0.92 -9.52
N GLN A 34 13.15 -0.70 -8.22
CA GLN A 34 12.80 -1.76 -7.27
C GLN A 34 11.29 -2.01 -7.18
N SER A 35 10.46 -1.23 -7.86
CA SER A 35 9.00 -1.29 -7.72
C SER A 35 8.55 -1.21 -6.26
N SER A 36 9.10 -0.25 -5.53
CA SER A 36 8.89 -0.14 -4.09
C SER A 36 8.65 1.31 -3.65
N ILE A 37 8.10 1.45 -2.45
CA ILE A 37 7.91 2.75 -1.79
C ILE A 37 8.42 2.62 -0.37
N LYS A 38 9.21 3.58 0.08
CA LYS A 38 9.57 3.71 1.49
C LYS A 38 8.43 4.37 2.24
N ILE A 39 8.00 3.75 3.33
CA ILE A 39 6.97 4.29 4.20
C ILE A 39 7.50 4.47 5.62
N LEU A 40 6.94 5.45 6.33
CA LEU A 40 7.24 5.66 7.74
C LEU A 40 6.22 4.90 8.57
N GLY A 41 6.66 3.83 9.22
CA GLY A 41 5.83 3.03 10.11
C GLY A 41 5.79 3.57 11.54
N LYS A 42 5.15 2.80 12.42
CA LYS A 42 5.06 3.09 13.85
C LYS A 42 6.45 3.20 14.49
N GLY A 43 6.65 4.23 15.32
CA GLY A 43 7.93 4.48 15.99
C GLY A 43 9.01 5.09 15.09
N LYS A 44 8.62 5.77 14.01
CA LYS A 44 9.52 6.43 13.03
C LYS A 44 10.50 5.48 12.34
N LYS A 45 10.19 4.20 12.28
CA LYS A 45 10.96 3.21 11.51
C LYS A 45 10.51 3.23 10.05
N HIS A 46 11.47 3.34 9.15
CA HIS A 46 11.20 3.17 7.72
C HIS A 46 10.95 1.69 7.41
N ASN A 47 9.93 1.45 6.60
CA ASN A 47 9.65 0.15 6.02
C ASN A 47 9.56 0.29 4.49
N THR A 48 9.86 -0.76 3.77
CA THR A 48 9.73 -0.81 2.32
C THR A 48 8.53 -1.67 1.95
N VAL A 49 7.65 -1.12 1.13
CA VAL A 49 6.49 -1.83 0.56
C VAL A 49 6.66 -1.97 -0.94
N TYR A 50 6.07 -3.03 -1.52
CA TYR A 50 6.31 -3.41 -2.91
C TYR A 50 5.04 -3.27 -3.75
N LEU A 51 5.22 -2.85 -4.99
CA LEU A 51 4.18 -2.67 -5.98
C LEU A 51 4.18 -3.84 -6.97
N ASN A 52 3.02 -4.47 -7.15
CA ASN A 52 2.80 -5.37 -8.27
C ASN A 52 2.60 -4.59 -9.58
N GLU A 53 2.56 -5.27 -10.70
CA GLU A 53 2.45 -4.60 -12.02
C GLU A 53 1.18 -3.75 -12.15
N THR A 54 0.05 -4.22 -11.62
CA THR A 54 -1.21 -3.46 -11.67
C THR A 54 -1.10 -2.14 -10.89
N ALA A 55 -0.55 -2.19 -9.67
CA ALA A 55 -0.36 -0.98 -8.86
C ALA A 55 0.65 -0.01 -9.48
N LYS A 56 1.69 -0.51 -10.13
CA LYS A 56 2.65 0.33 -10.88
C LYS A 56 1.94 1.10 -12.00
N LEU A 57 1.20 0.39 -12.84
CA LEU A 57 0.50 1.00 -13.98
C LEU A 57 -0.53 2.04 -13.52
N SER A 58 -1.35 1.71 -12.54
CA SER A 58 -2.35 2.66 -12.04
C SER A 58 -1.71 3.87 -11.35
N LEU A 59 -0.58 3.67 -10.67
CA LEU A 59 0.18 4.76 -10.06
C LEU A 59 0.79 5.68 -11.13
N GLU A 60 1.40 5.13 -12.17
CA GLU A 60 1.95 5.89 -13.31
C GLU A 60 0.85 6.71 -14.00
N ASP A 61 -0.31 6.12 -14.26
CA ASP A 61 -1.46 6.81 -14.83
C ASP A 61 -1.94 7.97 -13.96
N TYR A 62 -1.97 7.77 -12.64
CA TYR A 62 -2.32 8.84 -11.71
C TYR A 62 -1.27 9.95 -11.70
N LEU A 63 0.01 9.60 -11.64
CA LEU A 63 1.11 10.57 -11.61
C LEU A 63 1.15 11.45 -12.86
N ALA A 64 0.77 10.92 -14.01
CA ALA A 64 0.68 11.68 -15.26
C ALA A 64 -0.38 12.82 -15.20
N GLU A 65 -1.40 12.68 -14.36
CA GLU A 65 -2.48 13.67 -14.19
C GLU A 65 -2.40 14.43 -12.85
N ARG A 66 -1.50 14.02 -11.96
CA ARG A 66 -1.37 14.62 -10.63
C ARG A 66 -1.04 16.09 -10.72
N LYS A 67 -1.75 16.90 -9.94
CA LYS A 67 -1.60 18.38 -9.90
C LYS A 67 -0.98 18.83 -8.59
N GLY A 68 -0.39 20.04 -8.64
CA GLY A 68 0.18 20.72 -7.48
C GLY A 68 1.60 20.26 -7.14
N ASP A 69 2.22 20.98 -6.21
CA ASP A 69 3.63 20.79 -5.81
C ASP A 69 3.77 20.15 -4.42
N SER A 70 2.72 19.49 -3.96
CA SER A 70 2.74 18.81 -2.66
C SER A 70 3.81 17.72 -2.61
N GLU A 71 4.49 17.60 -1.48
CA GLU A 71 5.42 16.52 -1.21
C GLU A 71 4.76 15.14 -1.09
N TYR A 72 3.47 15.11 -0.82
CA TYR A 72 2.72 13.87 -0.65
C TYR A 72 2.39 13.21 -1.98
N LEU A 73 2.47 11.88 -2.00
CA LEU A 73 2.18 11.10 -3.20
C LEU A 73 0.72 11.26 -3.62
N PHE A 74 -0.20 11.01 -2.69
CA PHE A 74 -1.64 11.15 -2.92
C PHE A 74 -2.14 12.49 -2.41
N VAL A 75 -2.76 13.24 -3.31
CA VAL A 75 -3.23 14.60 -3.04
C VAL A 75 -4.73 14.76 -3.25
N SER A 76 -5.29 15.79 -2.64
CA SER A 76 -6.68 16.20 -2.89
C SER A 76 -6.88 16.54 -4.37
N ASP A 77 -8.09 16.33 -4.88
CA ASP A 77 -8.49 16.71 -6.24
C ASP A 77 -8.88 18.19 -6.36
N ARG A 78 -8.83 18.93 -5.27
CA ARG A 78 -9.14 20.37 -5.20
C ARG A 78 -7.90 21.17 -4.83
N SER A 79 -7.77 22.35 -5.45
CA SER A 79 -6.74 23.32 -5.08
C SER A 79 -6.82 23.63 -3.57
N PRO A 80 -5.69 23.72 -2.86
CA PRO A 80 -4.30 23.73 -3.33
C PRO A 80 -3.65 22.34 -3.54
N TYR A 81 -4.40 21.26 -3.70
CA TYR A 81 -3.90 19.88 -3.92
C TYR A 81 -2.98 19.40 -2.80
N GLY A 82 -3.40 19.62 -1.57
CA GLY A 82 -2.66 19.19 -0.38
C GLY A 82 -2.78 17.70 -0.10
N GLN A 83 -2.17 17.27 0.99
CA GLN A 83 -2.20 15.88 1.46
C GLN A 83 -3.62 15.32 1.49
N LEU A 84 -3.78 14.09 1.01
CA LEU A 84 -5.05 13.38 1.08
C LEU A 84 -5.39 13.02 2.53
N ASN A 85 -6.65 13.20 2.91
CA ASN A 85 -7.15 12.86 4.24
C ASN A 85 -7.54 11.38 4.33
N VAL A 86 -7.25 10.74 5.46
CA VAL A 86 -7.66 9.35 5.75
C VAL A 86 -9.17 9.14 5.54
N ARG A 87 -10.00 10.08 5.99
CA ARG A 87 -11.47 10.00 5.82
C ARG A 87 -11.90 9.96 4.36
N THR A 88 -11.17 10.65 3.48
CA THR A 88 -11.43 10.64 2.03
C THR A 88 -11.21 9.24 1.47
N VAL A 89 -10.14 8.57 1.87
CA VAL A 89 -9.86 7.19 1.47
C VAL A 89 -10.91 6.23 2.03
N GLN A 90 -11.26 6.36 3.30
CA GLN A 90 -12.31 5.54 3.92
C GLN A 90 -13.66 5.72 3.21
N HIS A 91 -14.00 6.96 2.85
CA HIS A 91 -15.23 7.27 2.11
C HIS A 91 -15.21 6.66 0.69
N LEU A 92 -14.07 6.68 0.01
CA LEU A 92 -13.89 6.01 -1.29
C LEU A 92 -14.25 4.53 -1.19
N PHE A 93 -13.70 3.82 -0.22
CA PHE A 93 -13.98 2.39 -0.03
C PHE A 93 -15.44 2.13 0.36
N ALA A 94 -16.02 2.95 1.23
CA ALA A 94 -17.43 2.85 1.59
C ALA A 94 -18.34 3.04 0.36
N THR A 95 -18.00 3.98 -0.51
CA THR A 95 -18.75 4.24 -1.76
C THR A 95 -18.65 3.05 -2.73
N ILE A 96 -17.46 2.49 -2.92
CA ILE A 96 -17.26 1.30 -3.73
C ILE A 96 -18.04 0.12 -3.15
N GLY A 97 -17.92 -0.11 -1.85
CA GLY A 97 -18.62 -1.18 -1.14
C GLY A 97 -20.14 -1.10 -1.32
N LYS A 98 -20.69 0.12 -1.19
CA LYS A 98 -22.13 0.35 -1.42
C LYS A 98 -22.56 0.01 -2.84
N LYS A 99 -21.77 0.36 -3.85
CA LYS A 99 -22.06 0.04 -5.25
C LYS A 99 -22.01 -1.46 -5.52
N LEU A 100 -21.12 -2.18 -4.84
CA LEU A 100 -20.96 -3.63 -4.99
C LEU A 100 -21.82 -4.45 -4.02
N ASN A 101 -22.58 -3.77 -3.16
CA ASN A 101 -23.37 -4.39 -2.09
C ASN A 101 -22.54 -5.30 -1.16
N ILE A 102 -21.34 -4.83 -0.80
CA ILE A 102 -20.42 -5.50 0.13
C ILE A 102 -19.91 -4.50 1.18
N LYS A 103 -19.50 -5.00 2.32
CA LYS A 103 -18.74 -4.20 3.28
C LYS A 103 -17.29 -4.08 2.82
N LEU A 104 -16.81 -2.85 2.62
CA LEU A 104 -15.45 -2.59 2.15
C LEU A 104 -14.82 -1.44 2.92
N SER A 105 -13.54 -1.59 3.27
CA SER A 105 -12.73 -0.57 3.92
C SER A 105 -11.25 -0.81 3.61
N PRO A 106 -10.36 0.18 3.81
CA PRO A 106 -8.93 -0.04 3.66
C PRO A 106 -8.40 -1.20 4.51
N HIS A 107 -8.93 -1.35 5.73
CA HIS A 107 -8.54 -2.45 6.61
C HIS A 107 -8.93 -3.83 6.03
N ILE A 108 -10.11 -3.94 5.42
CA ILE A 108 -10.56 -5.17 4.76
C ILE A 108 -9.65 -5.48 3.55
N ILE A 109 -9.26 -4.49 2.76
CA ILE A 109 -8.33 -4.69 1.64
C ILE A 109 -6.98 -5.21 2.13
N ARG A 110 -6.43 -4.61 3.18
CA ARG A 110 -5.19 -5.08 3.80
C ARG A 110 -5.30 -6.54 4.27
N HIS A 111 -6.38 -6.89 4.95
CA HIS A 111 -6.63 -8.26 5.39
C HIS A 111 -6.78 -9.22 4.21
N THR A 112 -7.48 -8.82 3.18
CA THR A 112 -7.67 -9.60 1.95
C THR A 112 -6.34 -9.83 1.23
N SER A 113 -5.52 -8.80 1.08
CA SER A 113 -4.18 -8.90 0.49
C SER A 113 -3.32 -9.94 1.24
N ALA A 114 -3.28 -9.84 2.55
CA ALA A 114 -2.54 -10.79 3.40
C ALA A 114 -3.06 -12.24 3.27
N THR A 115 -4.37 -12.41 3.29
CA THR A 115 -5.01 -13.72 3.17
C THR A 115 -4.72 -14.36 1.81
N LEU A 116 -4.86 -13.61 0.72
CA LEU A 116 -4.58 -14.10 -0.63
C LEU A 116 -3.10 -14.42 -0.83
N ALA A 117 -2.20 -13.62 -0.27
CA ALA A 117 -0.77 -13.89 -0.29
C ALA A 117 -0.43 -15.23 0.41
N LEU A 118 -1.01 -15.47 1.60
CA LEU A 118 -0.87 -16.74 2.31
C LEU A 118 -1.42 -17.91 1.50
N GLN A 119 -2.63 -17.78 0.95
CA GLN A 119 -3.27 -18.82 0.13
C GLN A 119 -2.48 -19.14 -1.14
N SER A 120 -1.77 -18.14 -1.68
CA SER A 120 -0.93 -18.31 -2.86
C SER A 120 0.43 -18.95 -2.57
N GLY A 121 0.78 -19.14 -1.28
CA GLY A 121 2.00 -19.82 -0.87
C GLY A 121 3.06 -18.94 -0.19
N MET A 122 2.80 -17.66 0.01
CA MET A 122 3.68 -16.79 0.79
C MET A 122 3.69 -17.25 2.25
N SER A 123 4.85 -17.34 2.88
CA SER A 123 4.94 -17.77 4.28
C SER A 123 4.34 -16.73 5.24
N ILE A 124 3.88 -17.18 6.40
CA ILE A 124 3.33 -16.26 7.41
C ILE A 124 4.35 -15.21 7.87
N THR A 125 5.62 -15.58 7.96
CA THR A 125 6.70 -14.66 8.32
C THR A 125 6.93 -13.60 7.24
N GLN A 126 6.87 -13.98 5.97
CA GLN A 126 6.98 -13.06 4.83
C GLN A 126 5.78 -12.09 4.79
N VAL A 127 4.56 -12.59 4.98
CA VAL A 127 3.35 -11.74 5.03
C VAL A 127 3.42 -10.75 6.18
N GLN A 128 3.78 -11.20 7.37
CA GLN A 128 3.90 -10.32 8.53
C GLN A 128 4.95 -9.23 8.30
N LYS A 129 6.08 -9.55 7.69
CA LYS A 129 7.09 -8.57 7.34
C LYS A 129 6.64 -7.61 6.24
N MET A 130 5.93 -8.10 5.23
CA MET A 130 5.27 -7.28 4.21
C MET A 130 4.32 -6.25 4.85
N LEU A 131 3.56 -6.66 5.84
CA LEU A 131 2.62 -5.80 6.56
C LEU A 131 3.28 -4.85 7.57
N GLY A 132 4.58 -4.99 7.83
CA GLY A 132 5.28 -4.19 8.82
C GLY A 132 4.90 -4.52 10.27
N HIS A 133 4.37 -5.71 10.51
CA HIS A 133 4.12 -6.19 11.88
C HIS A 133 5.46 -6.46 12.58
N SER A 134 5.83 -5.61 13.51
CA SER A 134 6.92 -5.85 14.44
C SER A 134 6.34 -6.20 15.80
N SER A 135 6.05 -7.47 16.04
CA SER A 135 5.80 -7.97 17.40
C SER A 135 7.12 -8.41 18.00
N VAL A 136 7.39 -7.98 19.22
CA VAL A 136 8.61 -8.31 19.97
C VAL A 136 8.78 -9.83 20.16
N ASN A 137 7.67 -10.59 20.24
CA ASN A 137 7.66 -12.03 20.45
C ASN A 137 7.98 -12.85 19.19
N THR A 138 8.03 -12.24 18.03
CA THR A 138 8.30 -12.88 16.75
C THR A 138 9.68 -12.53 16.18
N THR A 139 10.49 -11.77 16.90
CA THR A 139 11.81 -11.26 16.46
C THR A 139 12.77 -12.37 16.05
N GLN A 140 12.73 -13.53 16.71
CA GLN A 140 13.61 -14.66 16.37
C GLN A 140 13.19 -15.36 15.06
N ILE A 141 11.89 -15.43 14.78
CA ILE A 141 11.34 -16.03 13.57
C ILE A 141 11.59 -15.12 12.35
N TYR A 142 11.59 -13.79 12.57
CA TYR A 142 11.83 -12.80 11.51
C TYR A 142 13.30 -12.56 11.20
N ALA A 143 14.22 -12.93 12.06
CA ALA A 143 15.66 -12.69 11.87
C ALA A 143 16.22 -13.34 10.60
N GLU A 144 15.57 -14.40 10.11
CA GLU A 144 15.98 -15.14 8.92
C GLU A 144 15.33 -14.65 7.62
N THR A 145 14.29 -13.81 7.70
CA THR A 145 13.60 -13.29 6.50
C THR A 145 14.14 -11.92 6.13
N THR A 146 14.89 -11.83 5.04
CA THR A 146 15.44 -10.57 4.53
C THR A 146 14.41 -9.78 3.72
N GLN A 147 14.68 -8.49 3.47
CA GLN A 147 13.86 -7.68 2.56
C GLN A 147 13.89 -8.22 1.11
N GLU A 148 15.00 -8.81 0.71
CA GLU A 148 15.13 -9.48 -0.59
C GLU A 148 14.19 -10.68 -0.70
N ASP A 149 14.07 -11.49 0.36
CA ASP A 149 13.10 -12.60 0.43
C ASP A 149 11.66 -12.11 0.34
N VAL A 150 11.34 -11.01 1.02
CA VAL A 150 10.01 -10.40 0.97
C VAL A 150 9.72 -9.85 -0.43
N ALA A 151 10.67 -9.18 -1.06
CA ALA A 151 10.53 -8.66 -2.43
C ALA A 151 10.29 -9.78 -3.44
N ALA A 152 11.07 -10.86 -3.38
CA ALA A 152 10.91 -12.02 -4.25
C ALA A 152 9.57 -12.73 -4.03
N ALA A 153 9.17 -12.91 -2.77
CA ALA A 153 7.89 -13.50 -2.42
C ALA A 153 6.71 -12.61 -2.85
N HIS A 154 6.81 -11.30 -2.68
CA HIS A 154 5.78 -10.36 -3.14
C HIS A 154 5.58 -10.46 -4.65
N LYS A 155 6.66 -10.42 -5.42
CA LYS A 155 6.60 -10.55 -6.89
C LYS A 155 5.96 -11.87 -7.33
N ARG A 156 6.21 -12.97 -6.60
CA ARG A 156 5.69 -14.30 -6.91
C ARG A 156 4.23 -14.49 -6.52
N TYR A 157 3.79 -13.95 -5.38
CA TYR A 157 2.54 -14.31 -4.73
C TYR A 157 1.49 -13.19 -4.66
N VAL A 158 1.87 -11.94 -4.84
CA VAL A 158 0.94 -10.81 -4.89
C VAL A 158 0.75 -10.38 -6.34
N ILE A 159 -0.23 -10.99 -6.98
CA ILE A 159 -0.57 -10.78 -8.39
C ILE A 159 -1.67 -9.72 -8.50
#